data_482049ce82dc51c11cf3cd6db4144a76
#
_entry.id   482049ce82dc51c11cf3cd6db4144a76
#
_cell.length_a   1.000
_cell.length_b   1.000
_cell.length_c   1.000
_cell.angle_alpha   90.00
_cell.angle_beta   90.00
_cell.angle_gamma   90.00
#
_symmetry.space_group_name_H-M   'P 1'
#
loop_
_entity.id
_entity.type
_entity.pdbx_description
1 polymer ?
#
loop_
_entity_poly.entity_id
_entity_poly.type
_entity_poly.pdbx_seq_one_letter_code
_entity_poly.pdbx_strand_id
1 'polypeptide(L)'
;MEGSASIAFGLYHMYHVSHGTYGQSSMIISIDIDDPAPPFAQLIAQVKAAVQSGRLRPGEPLPSIRQLANDLSLNLKTVAKAYRLLERDAVIQTRGYRGSFVHTDAAANCRVALSERAHERLQETIADLRAAGVTDSEIRTAFNRAMNGSHNR
;
A
#
# COMPACT_ATOMS: atom_id res chain seq x y z
N MET A 1 37.57 -20.24 18.89
CA MET A 1 37.01 -21.16 17.90
C MET A 1 35.68 -20.68 17.45
N GLU A 2 35.69 -20.22 16.29
CA GLU A 2 34.78 -19.54 15.43
C GLU A 2 33.51 -20.33 15.19
N GLY A 3 32.37 -19.72 15.47
CA GLY A 3 31.05 -20.17 15.07
C GLY A 3 30.41 -19.10 14.18
N SER A 4 30.56 -19.32 12.90
CA SER A 4 30.05 -18.51 11.80
C SER A 4 28.55 -18.25 11.91
N ALA A 5 28.15 -16.97 12.09
CA ALA A 5 26.79 -16.52 11.92
C ALA A 5 26.50 -16.45 10.41
N SER A 6 25.75 -17.41 9.92
CA SER A 6 25.20 -17.41 8.56
C SER A 6 24.10 -16.36 8.49
N ILE A 7 24.47 -15.20 7.96
CA ILE A 7 23.51 -14.13 7.61
C ILE A 7 22.84 -14.59 6.31
N ALA A 8 21.62 -15.10 6.42
CA ALA A 8 20.76 -15.32 5.27
C ALA A 8 20.40 -13.96 4.68
N PHE A 9 21.17 -13.54 3.69
CA PHE A 9 20.79 -12.45 2.78
C PHE A 9 19.62 -12.96 1.95
N GLY A 10 18.41 -12.61 2.37
CA GLY A 10 17.23 -12.73 1.53
C GLY A 10 17.44 -11.89 0.28
N LEU A 11 17.49 -12.55 -0.87
CA LEU A 11 17.54 -11.89 -2.18
C LEU A 11 16.25 -11.06 -2.35
N TYR A 12 16.32 -9.78 -2.04
CA TYR A 12 15.32 -8.81 -2.47
C TYR A 12 15.38 -8.73 -4.00
N HIS A 13 14.42 -9.34 -4.65
CA HIS A 13 14.21 -9.14 -6.08
C HIS A 13 13.62 -7.74 -6.28
N MET A 14 14.51 -6.77 -6.38
CA MET A 14 14.17 -5.37 -6.69
C MET A 14 13.95 -5.26 -8.20
N TYR A 15 12.69 -5.28 -8.64
CA TYR A 15 12.35 -5.03 -10.03
C TYR A 15 12.25 -3.53 -10.30
N HIS A 16 13.17 -3.06 -11.11
CA HIS A 16 13.17 -1.69 -11.62
C HIS A 16 12.26 -1.63 -12.85
N VAL A 17 11.10 -1.01 -12.74
CA VAL A 17 10.26 -0.75 -13.90
C VAL A 17 10.77 0.49 -14.62
N SER A 18 11.65 0.28 -15.61
CA SER A 18 12.10 1.34 -16.51
C SER A 18 11.08 1.58 -17.60
N HIS A 19 10.37 2.71 -17.56
CA HIS A 19 9.52 3.12 -18.66
C HIS A 19 10.33 3.83 -19.73
N GLY A 20 10.28 3.32 -20.97
CA GLY A 20 10.76 4.00 -22.16
C GLY A 20 10.02 5.32 -22.36
N THR A 21 10.78 6.38 -22.48
CA THR A 21 10.58 7.67 -23.15
C THR A 21 9.20 8.33 -23.13
N TYR A 22 8.51 8.40 -21.98
CA TYR A 22 7.48 9.41 -21.74
C TYR A 22 7.49 9.74 -20.24
N GLY A 23 8.14 10.87 -19.84
CA GLY A 23 8.10 11.42 -18.48
C GLY A 23 8.68 10.49 -17.41
N GLN A 24 9.86 10.77 -16.91
CA GLN A 24 10.57 9.96 -15.91
C GLN A 24 9.84 10.00 -14.56
N SER A 25 8.98 9.03 -14.32
CA SER A 25 8.62 8.61 -12.97
C SER A 25 9.00 7.16 -12.82
N SER A 26 10.16 6.90 -12.23
CA SER A 26 10.57 5.54 -11.88
C SER A 26 9.78 5.09 -10.65
N MET A 27 8.65 4.45 -10.86
CA MET A 27 7.92 3.77 -9.80
C MET A 27 8.68 2.49 -9.46
N ILE A 28 9.36 2.49 -8.31
CA ILE A 28 9.99 1.28 -7.77
C ILE A 28 8.94 0.57 -6.95
N ILE A 29 8.51 -0.62 -7.41
CA ILE A 29 7.63 -1.53 -6.69
C ILE A 29 8.42 -2.81 -6.39
N SER A 30 8.35 -3.26 -5.15
CA SER A 30 8.89 -4.56 -4.73
C SER A 30 7.80 -5.36 -4.03
N ILE A 31 7.70 -6.63 -4.35
CA ILE A 31 6.75 -7.54 -3.71
C ILE A 31 7.54 -8.56 -2.90
N ASP A 32 7.25 -8.61 -1.62
CA ASP A 32 7.77 -9.62 -0.72
C ASP A 32 6.75 -10.76 -0.63
N ILE A 33 7.14 -11.95 -1.10
CA ILE A 33 6.27 -13.14 -1.10
C ILE A 33 6.15 -13.77 0.29
N ASP A 34 7.08 -13.46 1.20
CA ASP A 34 7.10 -13.97 2.58
C ASP A 34 6.34 -13.04 3.54
N ASP A 35 5.94 -11.84 3.08
CA ASP A 35 5.09 -10.92 3.86
C ASP A 35 3.68 -11.51 4.03
N PRO A 36 3.10 -11.49 5.25
CA PRO A 36 1.72 -11.91 5.49
C PRO A 36 0.68 -11.11 4.68
N ALA A 37 1.00 -9.89 4.24
CA ALA A 37 0.13 -9.12 3.37
C ALA A 37 0.11 -9.67 1.93
N PRO A 38 -1.08 -9.94 1.36
CA PRO A 38 -1.19 -10.45 0.00
C PRO A 38 -0.53 -9.50 -1.03
N PRO A 39 0.07 -10.02 -2.12
CA PRO A 39 0.77 -9.22 -3.13
C PRO A 39 -0.05 -8.05 -3.70
N PHE A 40 -1.37 -8.21 -3.90
CA PHE A 40 -2.22 -7.11 -4.36
C PHE A 40 -2.34 -5.99 -3.32
N ALA A 41 -2.31 -6.30 -2.03
CA ALA A 41 -2.37 -5.31 -0.96
C ALA A 41 -1.05 -4.54 -0.84
N GLN A 42 0.09 -5.23 -0.96
CA GLN A 42 1.42 -4.61 -1.02
C GLN A 42 1.51 -3.64 -2.22
N LEU A 43 1.03 -4.05 -3.40
CA LEU A 43 0.99 -3.21 -4.59
C LEU A 43 0.16 -1.94 -4.36
N ILE A 44 -1.04 -2.07 -3.80
CA ILE A 44 -1.91 -0.94 -3.47
C ILE A 44 -1.22 0.02 -2.49
N ALA A 45 -0.61 -0.50 -1.44
CA ALA A 45 0.07 0.30 -0.41
C ALA A 45 1.22 1.12 -1.02
N GLN A 46 2.03 0.50 -1.88
CA GLN A 46 3.17 1.18 -2.52
C GLN A 46 2.74 2.23 -3.53
N VAL A 47 1.70 1.99 -4.33
CA VAL A 47 1.12 3.00 -5.23
C VAL A 47 0.58 4.19 -4.44
N LYS A 48 -0.19 3.94 -3.37
CA LYS A 48 -0.70 5.01 -2.49
C LYS A 48 0.43 5.80 -1.83
N ALA A 49 1.47 5.13 -1.35
CA ALA A 49 2.65 5.78 -0.77
C ALA A 49 3.41 6.63 -1.80
N ALA A 50 3.53 6.17 -3.05
CA ALA A 50 4.16 6.93 -4.13
C ALA A 50 3.35 8.19 -4.50
N VAL A 51 2.02 8.11 -4.49
CA VAL A 51 1.13 9.26 -4.68
C VAL A 51 1.26 10.26 -3.53
N GLN A 52 1.23 9.79 -2.28
CA GLN A 52 1.33 10.66 -1.10
C GLN A 52 2.68 11.36 -0.98
N SER A 53 3.76 10.70 -1.38
CA SER A 53 5.11 11.28 -1.41
C SER A 53 5.38 12.17 -2.64
N GLY A 54 4.43 12.28 -3.58
CA GLY A 54 4.59 13.04 -4.82
C GLY A 54 5.49 12.38 -5.86
N ARG A 55 5.94 11.14 -5.65
CA ARG A 55 6.68 10.36 -6.64
C ARG A 55 5.82 9.98 -7.84
N LEU A 56 4.53 9.72 -7.62
CA LEU A 56 3.51 9.61 -8.66
C LEU A 56 2.64 10.86 -8.64
N ARG A 57 2.65 11.60 -9.74
CA ARG A 57 1.92 12.86 -9.88
C ARG A 57 0.56 12.65 -10.54
N PRO A 58 -0.43 13.51 -10.25
CA PRO A 58 -1.70 13.51 -10.96
C PRO A 58 -1.53 13.50 -12.48
N GLY A 59 -2.26 12.63 -13.15
CA GLY A 59 -2.21 12.49 -14.61
C GLY A 59 -1.04 11.67 -15.15
N GLU A 60 -0.11 11.21 -14.33
CA GLU A 60 0.96 10.33 -14.79
C GLU A 60 0.42 8.97 -15.24
N PRO A 61 0.93 8.43 -16.36
CA PRO A 61 0.55 7.12 -16.84
C PRO A 61 1.12 6.02 -15.95
N LEU A 62 0.34 4.99 -15.73
CA LEU A 62 0.76 3.76 -15.06
C LEU A 62 1.04 2.65 -16.07
N PRO A 63 1.88 1.67 -15.72
CA PRO A 63 2.07 0.48 -16.55
C PRO A 63 0.74 -0.20 -16.86
N SER A 64 0.65 -0.88 -18.00
CA SER A 64 -0.49 -1.76 -18.23
C SER A 64 -0.47 -2.92 -17.23
N ILE A 65 -1.66 -3.45 -16.90
CA ILE A 65 -1.79 -4.60 -15.99
C ILE A 65 -0.91 -5.78 -16.44
N ARG A 66 -0.85 -6.02 -17.75
CA ARG A 66 -0.03 -7.10 -18.32
C ARG A 66 1.46 -6.83 -18.15
N GLN A 67 1.89 -5.60 -18.43
CA GLN A 67 3.29 -5.22 -18.25
C GLN A 67 3.71 -5.34 -16.79
N LEU A 68 2.95 -4.74 -15.87
CA LEU A 68 3.27 -4.79 -14.44
C LEU A 68 3.26 -6.22 -13.88
N ALA A 69 2.35 -7.08 -14.34
CA ALA A 69 2.32 -8.48 -13.95
C ALA A 69 3.59 -9.22 -14.39
N ASN A 70 4.05 -8.97 -15.61
CA ASN A 70 5.31 -9.55 -16.11
C ASN A 70 6.52 -9.01 -15.32
N ASP A 71 6.59 -7.69 -15.13
CA ASP A 71 7.73 -7.04 -14.46
C ASP A 71 7.88 -7.49 -13.00
N LEU A 72 6.76 -7.74 -12.31
CA LEU A 72 6.74 -8.20 -10.92
C LEU A 72 6.66 -9.73 -10.78
N SER A 73 6.63 -10.47 -11.88
CA SER A 73 6.41 -11.94 -11.88
C SER A 73 5.15 -12.36 -11.12
N LEU A 74 4.10 -11.54 -11.20
CA LEU A 74 2.81 -11.77 -10.54
C LEU A 74 1.77 -12.32 -11.50
N ASN A 75 0.77 -13.00 -10.92
CA ASN A 75 -0.41 -13.38 -11.69
C ASN A 75 -1.17 -12.13 -12.17
N LEU A 76 -1.57 -12.14 -13.43
CA LEU A 76 -2.35 -11.07 -14.06
C LEU A 76 -3.60 -10.67 -13.24
N LYS A 77 -4.29 -11.66 -12.65
CA LYS A 77 -5.48 -11.44 -11.82
C LYS A 77 -5.16 -10.68 -10.53
N THR A 78 -3.97 -10.88 -9.98
CA THR A 78 -3.49 -10.18 -8.77
C THR A 78 -3.29 -8.69 -9.06
N VAL A 79 -2.63 -8.35 -10.15
CA VAL A 79 -2.43 -6.95 -10.57
C VAL A 79 -3.75 -6.31 -10.99
N ALA A 80 -4.60 -7.04 -11.72
CA ALA A 80 -5.93 -6.55 -12.10
C ALA A 80 -6.81 -6.26 -10.87
N LYS A 81 -6.72 -7.09 -9.81
CA LYS A 81 -7.42 -6.83 -8.53
C LYS A 81 -6.92 -5.55 -7.88
N ALA A 82 -5.61 -5.34 -7.83
CA ALA A 82 -5.02 -4.12 -7.26
C ALA A 82 -5.48 -2.87 -8.01
N TYR A 83 -5.42 -2.88 -9.35
CA TYR A 83 -5.85 -1.75 -10.19
C TYR A 83 -7.33 -1.42 -10.00
N ARG A 84 -8.19 -2.43 -9.96
CA ARG A 84 -9.63 -2.25 -9.70
C ARG A 84 -9.91 -1.61 -8.34
N LEU A 85 -9.16 -2.01 -7.30
CA LEU A 85 -9.29 -1.42 -5.97
C LEU A 85 -8.75 0.01 -5.92
N LEU A 86 -7.63 0.29 -6.58
CA LEU A 86 -7.10 1.65 -6.72
C LEU A 86 -8.05 2.56 -7.51
N GLU A 87 -8.73 2.03 -8.53
CA GLU A 87 -9.72 2.78 -9.31
C GLU A 87 -11.00 3.03 -8.50
N ARG A 88 -11.49 2.04 -7.75
CA ARG A 88 -12.60 2.20 -6.81
C ARG A 88 -12.33 3.32 -5.79
N ASP A 89 -11.09 3.37 -5.26
CA ASP A 89 -10.64 4.38 -4.30
C ASP A 89 -10.28 5.71 -4.98
N ALA A 90 -10.54 5.87 -6.27
CA ALA A 90 -10.19 7.02 -7.09
C ALA A 90 -8.72 7.49 -6.95
N VAL A 91 -7.80 6.55 -6.75
CA VAL A 91 -6.36 6.79 -6.77
C VAL A 91 -5.83 6.75 -8.19
N ILE A 92 -6.40 5.89 -9.03
CA ILE A 92 -6.13 5.81 -10.47
C ILE A 92 -7.43 5.93 -11.26
N GLN A 93 -7.32 6.22 -12.54
CA GLN A 93 -8.43 6.25 -13.48
C GLN A 93 -8.03 5.57 -14.79
N THR A 94 -8.92 4.74 -15.32
CA THR A 94 -8.74 4.12 -16.64
C THR A 94 -9.37 4.99 -17.71
N ARG A 95 -8.63 5.27 -18.80
CA ARG A 95 -9.07 6.07 -19.94
C ARG A 95 -9.16 5.23 -21.21
N GLY A 96 -9.93 4.14 -21.14
CA GLY A 96 -10.15 3.22 -22.25
C GLY A 96 -8.82 2.68 -22.81
N TYR A 97 -8.64 2.75 -24.13
CA TYR A 97 -7.41 2.27 -24.81
C TYR A 97 -6.14 3.04 -24.46
N ARG A 98 -6.26 4.21 -23.82
CA ARG A 98 -5.11 5.02 -23.40
C ARG A 98 -4.42 4.48 -22.17
N GLY A 99 -5.03 3.53 -21.45
CA GLY A 99 -4.48 2.93 -20.25
C GLY A 99 -4.93 3.57 -18.95
N SER A 100 -4.19 3.32 -17.87
CA SER A 100 -4.49 3.81 -16.52
C SER A 100 -3.55 4.97 -16.17
N PHE A 101 -4.10 5.93 -15.45
CA PHE A 101 -3.39 7.16 -15.06
C PHE A 101 -3.68 7.45 -13.57
N VAL A 102 -2.77 8.16 -12.92
CA VAL A 102 -3.00 8.68 -11.56
C VAL A 102 -4.17 9.69 -11.60
N HIS A 103 -5.14 9.53 -10.69
CA HIS A 103 -6.28 10.43 -10.60
C HIS A 103 -5.85 11.83 -10.19
N THR A 104 -6.55 12.85 -10.66
CA THR A 104 -6.25 14.26 -10.31
C THR A 104 -6.27 14.52 -8.82
N ASP A 105 -7.19 13.91 -8.10
CA ASP A 105 -7.37 14.06 -6.65
C ASP A 105 -6.78 12.88 -5.85
N ALA A 106 -5.90 12.09 -6.46
CA ALA A 106 -5.36 10.87 -5.87
C ALA A 106 -4.78 11.06 -4.46
N ALA A 107 -4.05 12.16 -4.23
CA ALA A 107 -3.45 12.44 -2.92
C ALA A 107 -4.50 12.73 -1.83
N ALA A 108 -5.58 13.41 -2.18
CA ALA A 108 -6.70 13.66 -1.26
C ALA A 108 -7.45 12.34 -0.98
N ASN A 109 -7.74 11.56 -2.02
CA ASN A 109 -8.46 10.30 -1.93
C ASN A 109 -7.67 9.25 -1.12
N CYS A 110 -6.33 9.21 -1.24
CA CYS A 110 -5.50 8.37 -0.39
C CYS A 110 -5.64 8.71 1.10
N ARG A 111 -5.77 10.00 1.46
CA ARG A 111 -5.95 10.44 2.86
C ARG A 111 -7.31 10.02 3.41
N VAL A 112 -8.36 10.19 2.64
CA VAL A 112 -9.72 9.75 3.02
C VAL A 112 -9.75 8.25 3.25
N ALA A 113 -9.22 7.45 2.31
CA ALA A 113 -9.15 6.00 2.44
C ALA A 113 -8.34 5.53 3.66
N LEU A 114 -7.28 6.24 4.06
CA LEU A 114 -6.53 5.95 5.28
C LEU A 114 -7.34 6.25 6.53
N SER A 115 -8.05 7.37 6.56
CA SER A 115 -8.91 7.75 7.69
C SER A 115 -10.05 6.74 7.89
N GLU A 116 -10.71 6.34 6.82
CA GLU A 116 -11.77 5.33 6.87
C GLU A 116 -11.24 3.97 7.38
N ARG A 117 -10.10 3.50 6.86
CA ARG A 117 -9.49 2.25 7.33
C ARG A 117 -9.04 2.33 8.79
N ALA A 118 -8.53 3.47 9.24
CA ALA A 118 -8.19 3.66 10.65
C ALA A 118 -9.44 3.59 11.53
N HIS A 119 -10.54 4.21 11.08
CA HIS A 119 -11.81 4.16 11.77
C HIS A 119 -12.38 2.74 11.87
N GLU A 120 -12.41 2.00 10.76
CA GLU A 120 -12.85 0.60 10.72
C GLU A 120 -12.03 -0.28 11.68
N ARG A 121 -10.71 -0.17 11.65
CA ARG A 121 -9.82 -0.95 12.54
C ARG A 121 -10.02 -0.60 14.01
N LEU A 122 -10.24 0.67 14.33
CA LEU A 122 -10.56 1.08 15.69
C LEU A 122 -11.91 0.53 16.15
N GLN A 123 -12.92 0.54 15.29
CA GLN A 123 -14.23 -0.03 15.61
C GLN A 123 -14.16 -1.53 15.86
N GLU A 124 -13.47 -2.30 15.01
CA GLU A 124 -13.23 -3.74 15.22
C GLU A 124 -12.53 -3.99 16.58
N THR A 125 -11.43 -3.30 16.84
CA THR A 125 -10.67 -3.44 18.08
C THR A 125 -11.53 -3.11 19.31
N ILE A 126 -12.31 -2.04 19.25
CA ILE A 126 -13.21 -1.66 20.34
C ILE A 126 -14.29 -2.73 20.58
N ALA A 127 -14.83 -3.31 19.51
CA ALA A 127 -15.82 -4.38 19.62
C ALA A 127 -15.23 -5.63 20.28
N ASP A 128 -14.03 -6.04 19.90
CA ASP A 128 -13.32 -7.18 20.49
C ASP A 128 -13.03 -6.96 21.98
N LEU A 129 -12.56 -5.76 22.35
CA LEU A 129 -12.29 -5.42 23.76
C LEU A 129 -13.56 -5.44 24.62
N ARG A 130 -14.68 -4.92 24.09
CA ARG A 130 -15.99 -4.98 24.76
C ARG A 130 -16.45 -6.43 24.94
N ALA A 131 -16.29 -7.26 23.92
CA ALA A 131 -16.63 -8.69 24.01
C ALA A 131 -15.77 -9.42 25.06
N ALA A 132 -14.53 -8.99 25.27
CA ALA A 132 -13.64 -9.48 26.32
C ALA A 132 -13.95 -8.90 27.72
N GLY A 133 -14.96 -8.03 27.87
CA GLY A 133 -15.40 -7.45 29.12
C GLY A 133 -14.68 -6.17 29.54
N VAL A 134 -13.88 -5.56 28.65
CA VAL A 134 -13.22 -4.28 28.92
C VAL A 134 -14.23 -3.15 28.82
N THR A 135 -14.27 -2.28 29.81
CA THR A 135 -15.21 -1.16 29.86
C THR A 135 -14.78 -0.01 28.93
N ASP A 136 -15.74 0.79 28.48
CA ASP A 136 -15.47 1.96 27.62
C ASP A 136 -14.50 2.97 28.27
N SER A 137 -14.50 3.08 29.62
CA SER A 137 -13.57 3.92 30.36
C SER A 137 -12.13 3.41 30.26
N GLU A 138 -11.93 2.11 30.40
CA GLU A 138 -10.61 1.47 30.28
C GLU A 138 -10.10 1.56 28.85
N ILE A 139 -10.96 1.32 27.85
CA ILE A 139 -10.64 1.47 26.43
C ILE A 139 -10.16 2.91 26.13
N ARG A 140 -10.90 3.91 26.61
CA ARG A 140 -10.54 5.33 26.43
C ARG A 140 -9.21 5.67 27.09
N THR A 141 -8.98 5.15 28.29
CA THR A 141 -7.73 5.37 29.01
C THR A 141 -6.55 4.72 28.28
N ALA A 142 -6.71 3.49 27.81
CA ALA A 142 -5.69 2.78 27.04
C ALA A 142 -5.38 3.48 25.71
N PHE A 143 -6.40 3.94 25.00
CA PHE A 143 -6.25 4.70 23.77
C PHE A 143 -5.47 5.99 23.96
N ASN A 144 -5.85 6.80 24.98
CA ASN A 144 -5.15 8.05 25.29
C ASN A 144 -3.69 7.80 25.66
N ARG A 145 -3.41 6.73 26.43
CA ARG A 145 -2.03 6.35 26.76
C ARG A 145 -1.23 5.95 25.53
N ALA A 146 -1.83 5.18 24.62
CA ALA A 146 -1.20 4.77 23.35
C ALA A 146 -0.89 5.97 22.46
N MET A 147 -1.82 6.92 22.33
CA MET A 147 -1.62 8.13 21.53
C MET A 147 -0.52 9.03 22.13
N ASN A 148 -0.45 9.17 23.46
CA ASN A 148 0.54 10.01 24.13
C ASN A 148 1.92 9.34 24.23
N GLY A 149 1.98 8.00 24.26
CA GLY A 149 3.24 7.25 24.33
C GLY A 149 4.04 7.21 23.03
N SER A 150 3.44 7.55 21.91
CA SER A 150 4.10 7.54 20.58
C SER A 150 4.96 8.78 20.30
N HIS A 151 5.02 9.78 21.19
CA HIS A 151 5.73 11.05 21.00
C HIS A 151 7.15 11.06 21.59
N ASN A 152 7.65 9.94 22.14
CA ASN A 152 8.94 9.92 22.85
C ASN A 152 9.93 8.91 22.23
N ARG A 153 10.10 8.95 20.89
CA ARG A 153 11.23 8.31 20.21
C ARG A 153 11.77 9.20 19.11
#